data_a3abee0d7f1fcfdacb6c4c22e62ac018
#
_entry.id   a3abee0d7f1fcfdacb6c4c22e62ac018
#
_cell.length_a   1.000
_cell.length_b   1.000
_cell.length_c   1.000
_cell.angle_alpha   90.00
_cell.angle_beta   90.00
_cell.angle_gamma   90.00
#
_symmetry.space_group_name_H-M   'P 1'
#
loop_
_entity.id
_entity.type
_entity.pdbx_description
1 polymer ?
#
loop_
_entity_poly.entity_id
_entity_poly.type
_entity_poly.pdbx_seq_one_letter_code
_entity_poly.pdbx_strand_id
1 'polypeptide(L)'
;MVDTRFLAGGSRASILATILAFTTSLTAAFPAQHDFNGAELLRRQNSSLALGDCLSTAGIETSLPSSANWTIDTQAWNSRLSPVPSAVVFPKTEEEVSAALQCASSTGTKVTTLGGNRSFSSMGFGRNDGALIVNLKNLKVLEYDEQTQLFTYGGPVMISEAAGFMWENYQRALPHGRCPDVGMAGVAASGFGTLSRASGTVLDNVVGVRVALANGTIVDADANENSDIYWAVRGAASSIGVVLRFKLQTLEPPSQTVFNYTITFEANYTATQQDNVDALIGTQTWAQSADNNDLLSIRFGIKTSSQLPSTAPPRSTTR
;
A
#
# COMPACT_ATOMS: atom_id res chain seq x y z
N MET A 1 6.54 -15.30 -44.77
CA MET A 1 6.84 -14.44 -45.92
C MET A 1 6.33 -13.04 -45.58
N VAL A 2 7.19 -12.21 -45.03
CA VAL A 2 6.91 -10.78 -44.83
C VAL A 2 8.01 -10.03 -45.57
N ASP A 3 7.58 -9.19 -46.46
CA ASP A 3 8.38 -8.49 -47.48
C ASP A 3 9.23 -7.41 -46.80
N THR A 4 10.56 -7.55 -46.94
CA THR A 4 11.56 -6.56 -46.48
C THR A 4 11.97 -5.66 -47.63
N ARG A 5 11.11 -4.70 -47.99
CA ARG A 5 11.51 -3.59 -48.84
C ARG A 5 10.82 -2.32 -48.40
N PHE A 6 11.50 -1.57 -47.59
CA PHE A 6 11.44 -0.07 -47.55
C PHE A 6 12.46 0.41 -46.55
N LEU A 7 13.54 0.96 -47.01
CA LEU A 7 14.25 2.10 -46.41
C LEU A 7 15.57 2.35 -47.18
N ALA A 8 15.47 3.05 -48.24
CA ALA A 8 16.61 3.83 -48.74
C ALA A 8 16.12 5.20 -49.16
N GLY A 9 16.60 6.24 -48.49
CA GLY A 9 16.45 7.62 -48.95
C GLY A 9 15.87 8.65 -47.98
N GLY A 10 16.36 8.69 -46.74
CA GLY A 10 16.14 9.84 -45.87
C GLY A 10 17.46 10.62 -45.66
N SER A 11 17.54 11.87 -46.10
CA SER A 11 18.74 12.68 -46.03
C SER A 11 19.15 12.89 -44.58
N ARG A 12 20.46 12.89 -44.31
CA ARG A 12 21.07 13.13 -42.99
C ARG A 12 20.64 14.47 -42.32
N ALA A 13 20.09 15.40 -43.09
CA ALA A 13 19.58 16.69 -42.59
C ALA A 13 18.25 16.54 -41.83
N SER A 14 17.37 15.59 -42.19
CA SER A 14 16.10 15.37 -41.53
C SER A 14 16.27 14.72 -40.14
N ILE A 15 17.29 13.87 -39.97
CA ILE A 15 17.55 13.23 -38.65
C ILE A 15 18.10 14.23 -37.65
N LEU A 16 18.95 15.20 -38.08
CA LEU A 16 19.45 16.24 -37.19
C LEU A 16 18.35 17.22 -36.76
N ALA A 17 17.43 17.56 -37.62
CA ALA A 17 16.29 18.43 -37.28
C ALA A 17 15.32 17.76 -36.28
N THR A 18 15.13 16.46 -36.39
CA THR A 18 14.27 15.70 -35.47
C THR A 18 14.93 15.55 -34.07
N ILE A 19 16.25 15.38 -34.01
CA ILE A 19 16.97 15.31 -32.73
C ILE A 19 17.00 16.68 -32.04
N LEU A 20 17.17 17.79 -32.80
CA LEU A 20 17.11 19.12 -32.23
C LEU A 20 15.72 19.52 -31.73
N ALA A 21 14.66 19.08 -32.42
CA ALA A 21 13.29 19.31 -31.95
C ALA A 21 12.95 18.52 -30.67
N PHE A 22 13.56 17.33 -30.47
CA PHE A 22 13.38 16.55 -29.24
C PHE A 22 14.16 17.12 -28.05
N THR A 23 15.32 17.74 -28.28
CA THR A 23 16.11 18.36 -27.19
C THR A 23 15.51 19.67 -26.69
N THR A 24 14.80 20.41 -27.52
CA THR A 24 14.15 21.68 -27.10
C THR A 24 12.83 21.44 -26.37
N SER A 25 12.16 20.28 -26.56
CA SER A 25 10.96 19.93 -25.80
C SER A 25 11.25 19.28 -24.44
N LEU A 26 12.46 18.75 -24.20
CA LEU A 26 12.81 18.21 -22.89
C LEU A 26 13.16 19.29 -21.86
N THR A 27 13.53 20.49 -22.26
CA THR A 27 13.81 21.60 -21.33
C THR A 27 12.55 22.28 -20.78
N ALA A 28 11.39 22.03 -21.37
CA ALA A 28 10.11 22.59 -20.89
C ALA A 28 9.38 21.70 -19.83
N ALA A 29 9.95 20.54 -19.48
CA ALA A 29 9.31 19.57 -18.57
C ALA A 29 9.85 19.61 -17.13
N PHE A 30 10.75 20.51 -16.81
CA PHE A 30 11.05 20.78 -15.40
C PHE A 30 9.96 21.72 -14.85
N PRO A 31 9.25 21.34 -13.78
CA PRO A 31 8.34 22.27 -13.15
C PRO A 31 9.16 23.51 -12.74
N ALA A 32 8.64 24.69 -13.13
CA ALA A 32 9.24 25.96 -12.72
C ALA A 32 9.52 25.89 -11.22
N GLN A 33 10.74 26.24 -10.82
CA GLN A 33 11.05 26.47 -9.41
C GLN A 33 9.99 27.46 -8.91
N HIS A 34 9.11 26.99 -8.00
CA HIS A 34 8.20 27.90 -7.33
C HIS A 34 9.05 28.87 -6.54
N ASP A 35 9.14 30.13 -7.01
CA ASP A 35 9.65 31.22 -6.21
C ASP A 35 8.80 31.27 -4.93
N PHE A 36 9.41 30.83 -3.83
CA PHE A 36 8.77 30.86 -2.52
C PHE A 36 8.55 32.31 -2.14
N ASN A 37 7.32 32.80 -2.35
CA ASN A 37 6.92 34.11 -1.90
C ASN A 37 6.87 34.14 -0.36
N GLY A 38 7.53 35.11 0.27
CA GLY A 38 7.57 35.27 1.74
C GLY A 38 6.16 35.27 2.38
N ALA A 39 5.15 35.79 1.68
CA ALA A 39 3.75 35.75 2.11
C ALA A 39 3.19 34.30 2.22
N GLU A 40 3.60 33.41 1.34
CA GLU A 40 3.19 32.00 1.39
C GLU A 40 3.85 31.26 2.57
N LEU A 41 5.10 31.58 2.91
CA LEU A 41 5.80 31.04 4.08
C LEU A 41 5.14 31.51 5.38
N LEU A 42 4.80 32.80 5.49
CA LEU A 42 4.09 33.34 6.65
C LEU A 42 2.69 32.73 6.80
N ARG A 43 1.98 32.54 5.68
CA ARG A 43 0.67 31.88 5.70
C ARG A 43 0.76 30.44 6.21
N ARG A 44 1.77 29.68 5.76
CA ARG A 44 2.01 28.30 6.21
C ARG A 44 2.40 28.23 7.68
N GLN A 45 3.23 29.14 8.17
CA GLN A 45 3.58 29.22 9.60
C GLN A 45 2.36 29.53 10.46
N ASN A 46 1.54 30.51 10.09
CA ASN A 46 0.32 30.84 10.81
C ASN A 46 -0.68 29.69 10.82
N SER A 47 -0.85 28.99 9.70
CA SER A 47 -1.71 27.81 9.60
C SER A 47 -1.21 26.66 10.49
N SER A 48 0.11 26.44 10.56
CA SER A 48 0.71 25.40 11.40
C SER A 48 0.56 25.69 12.89
N LEU A 49 0.70 26.95 13.30
CA LEU A 49 0.47 27.37 14.70
C LEU A 49 -1.01 27.19 15.09
N ALA A 50 -1.94 27.64 14.24
CA ALA A 50 -3.37 27.49 14.47
C ALA A 50 -3.79 26.01 14.54
N LEU A 51 -3.18 25.13 13.71
CA LEU A 51 -3.39 23.70 13.78
C LEU A 51 -2.93 23.13 15.12
N GLY A 52 -1.70 23.47 15.56
CA GLY A 52 -1.14 23.01 16.82
C GLY A 52 -2.00 23.42 18.04
N ASP A 53 -2.48 24.66 18.04
CA ASP A 53 -3.36 25.18 19.10
C ASP A 53 -4.71 24.45 19.12
N CYS A 54 -5.31 24.21 17.96
CA CYS A 54 -6.56 23.43 17.85
C CYS A 54 -6.39 22.01 18.37
N LEU A 55 -5.35 21.30 17.95
CA LEU A 55 -5.06 19.93 18.38
C LEU A 55 -4.79 19.84 19.88
N SER A 56 -4.06 20.82 20.43
CA SER A 56 -3.81 20.93 21.87
C SER A 56 -5.10 21.16 22.66
N THR A 57 -5.97 22.05 22.17
CA THR A 57 -7.27 22.32 22.79
C THR A 57 -8.17 21.09 22.76
N ALA A 58 -8.10 20.31 21.70
CA ALA A 58 -8.82 19.03 21.59
C ALA A 58 -8.21 17.90 22.45
N GLY A 59 -7.07 18.13 23.09
CA GLY A 59 -6.42 17.17 23.98
C GLY A 59 -5.80 15.96 23.25
N ILE A 60 -5.56 16.04 21.94
CA ILE A 60 -5.05 14.94 21.14
C ILE A 60 -3.53 14.82 21.28
N GLU A 61 -3.04 13.62 21.54
CA GLU A 61 -1.59 13.34 21.58
C GLU A 61 -0.96 13.73 20.23
N THR A 62 -0.05 14.71 20.27
CA THR A 62 0.49 15.35 19.06
C THR A 62 2.01 15.45 19.11
N SER A 63 2.68 15.05 18.02
CA SER A 63 4.09 15.32 17.78
C SER A 63 4.22 16.51 16.82
N LEU A 64 4.97 17.50 17.22
CA LEU A 64 5.29 18.72 16.46
C LEU A 64 6.79 18.74 16.10
N PRO A 65 7.26 19.59 15.19
CA PRO A 65 8.67 19.71 14.85
C PRO A 65 9.61 19.96 16.04
N SER A 66 9.10 20.52 17.14
CA SER A 66 9.84 20.71 18.40
C SER A 66 9.81 19.50 19.34
N SER A 67 9.04 18.46 19.06
CA SER A 67 8.90 17.29 19.91
C SER A 67 10.14 16.40 19.84
N ALA A 68 10.53 15.81 20.98
CA ALA A 68 11.72 14.97 21.08
C ALA A 68 11.69 13.75 20.13
N ASN A 69 10.51 13.19 19.90
CA ASN A 69 10.32 12.02 19.04
C ASN A 69 10.03 12.35 17.57
N TRP A 70 10.07 13.63 17.18
CA TRP A 70 9.70 14.08 15.83
C TRP A 70 10.33 13.26 14.71
N THR A 71 11.63 13.05 14.78
CA THR A 71 12.38 12.30 13.76
C THR A 71 11.88 10.85 13.62
N ILE A 72 11.51 10.22 14.73
CA ILE A 72 10.97 8.85 14.74
C ILE A 72 9.54 8.83 14.21
N ASP A 73 8.72 9.77 14.66
CA ASP A 73 7.30 9.87 14.30
C ASP A 73 7.08 10.21 12.82
N THR A 74 8.07 10.85 12.19
CA THR A 74 8.04 11.24 10.78
C THR A 74 8.89 10.37 9.87
N GLN A 75 9.45 9.27 10.39
CA GLN A 75 10.28 8.36 9.61
C GLN A 75 9.44 7.53 8.64
N ALA A 76 9.53 7.86 7.36
CA ALA A 76 8.91 7.07 6.30
C ALA A 76 9.66 5.76 6.06
N TRP A 77 8.93 4.69 5.70
CA TRP A 77 9.55 3.42 5.34
C TRP A 77 10.47 3.53 4.11
N ASN A 78 10.07 4.33 3.11
CA ASN A 78 10.91 4.65 1.97
C ASN A 78 11.64 5.97 2.21
N SER A 79 12.89 5.89 2.62
CA SER A 79 13.74 7.05 2.93
C SER A 79 14.08 7.95 1.73
N ARG A 80 13.75 7.55 0.49
CA ARG A 80 13.90 8.39 -0.71
C ARG A 80 12.84 9.48 -0.82
N LEU A 81 11.71 9.31 -0.11
CA LEU A 81 10.57 10.21 -0.12
C LEU A 81 10.31 10.62 1.34
N SER A 82 10.69 11.82 1.68
CA SER A 82 10.62 12.33 3.06
C SER A 82 9.89 13.68 3.09
N PRO A 83 8.57 13.71 2.82
CA PRO A 83 7.80 14.93 2.99
C PRO A 83 7.77 15.32 4.47
N VAL A 84 7.84 16.62 4.75
CA VAL A 84 7.84 17.15 6.11
C VAL A 84 6.41 17.53 6.51
N PRO A 85 5.77 16.79 7.41
CA PRO A 85 4.42 17.12 7.87
C PRO A 85 4.42 18.36 8.77
N SER A 86 3.22 18.97 8.97
CA SER A 86 3.02 20.03 9.97
C SER A 86 2.91 19.48 11.38
N ALA A 87 2.28 18.32 11.53
CA ALA A 87 2.10 17.61 12.79
C ALA A 87 1.81 16.14 12.55
N VAL A 88 2.03 15.31 13.57
CA VAL A 88 1.57 13.92 13.64
C VAL A 88 0.69 13.78 14.87
N VAL A 89 -0.54 13.30 14.71
CA VAL A 89 -1.45 13.01 15.82
C VAL A 89 -1.59 11.51 16.03
N PHE A 90 -1.78 11.10 17.29
CA PHE A 90 -1.93 9.72 17.72
C PHE A 90 -3.27 9.49 18.43
N PRO A 91 -4.40 9.58 17.71
CA PRO A 91 -5.71 9.46 18.32
C PRO A 91 -5.90 8.10 18.99
N LYS A 92 -6.58 8.11 20.14
CA LYS A 92 -6.91 6.93 20.95
C LYS A 92 -8.36 6.50 20.77
N THR A 93 -9.20 7.41 20.25
CA THR A 93 -10.61 7.15 19.95
C THR A 93 -10.98 7.65 18.56
N GLU A 94 -12.11 7.20 18.06
CA GLU A 94 -12.65 7.65 16.77
C GLU A 94 -13.05 9.13 16.83
N GLU A 95 -13.50 9.61 18.00
CA GLU A 95 -13.84 11.00 18.25
C GLU A 95 -12.60 11.92 18.17
N GLU A 96 -11.46 11.45 18.66
CA GLU A 96 -10.19 12.18 18.51
C GLU A 96 -9.75 12.26 17.04
N VAL A 97 -10.01 11.23 16.22
CA VAL A 97 -9.82 11.32 14.77
C VAL A 97 -10.74 12.38 14.17
N SER A 98 -12.03 12.37 14.53
CA SER A 98 -12.99 13.37 14.08
C SER A 98 -12.53 14.79 14.44
N ALA A 99 -12.12 15.02 15.68
CA ALA A 99 -11.61 16.33 16.13
C ALA A 99 -10.35 16.76 15.39
N ALA A 100 -9.40 15.84 15.13
CA ALA A 100 -8.21 16.13 14.34
C ALA A 100 -8.55 16.56 12.90
N LEU A 101 -9.53 15.89 12.28
CA LEU A 101 -10.02 16.24 10.94
C LEU A 101 -10.69 17.62 10.92
N GLN A 102 -11.47 17.96 11.95
CA GLN A 102 -12.09 19.29 12.08
C GLN A 102 -11.02 20.38 12.25
N CYS A 103 -9.99 20.15 13.07
CA CYS A 103 -8.84 21.06 13.19
C CYS A 103 -8.13 21.26 11.84
N ALA A 104 -7.89 20.17 11.09
CA ALA A 104 -7.27 20.27 9.78
C ALA A 104 -8.15 21.03 8.78
N SER A 105 -9.46 20.78 8.79
CA SER A 105 -10.43 21.47 7.92
C SER A 105 -10.49 22.96 8.21
N SER A 106 -10.56 23.37 9.49
CA SER A 106 -10.62 24.79 9.90
C SER A 106 -9.36 25.57 9.56
N THR A 107 -8.20 24.91 9.49
CA THR A 107 -6.92 25.52 9.16
C THR A 107 -6.51 25.36 7.70
N GLY A 108 -7.34 24.68 6.88
CA GLY A 108 -7.03 24.37 5.48
C GLY A 108 -5.84 23.42 5.31
N THR A 109 -5.53 22.62 6.34
CA THR A 109 -4.42 21.66 6.35
C THR A 109 -4.86 20.37 5.67
N LYS A 110 -4.04 19.85 4.75
CA LYS A 110 -4.27 18.54 4.13
C LYS A 110 -3.98 17.43 5.13
N VAL A 111 -4.78 16.37 5.07
CA VAL A 111 -4.65 15.21 5.96
C VAL A 111 -4.14 14.01 5.18
N THR A 112 -3.33 13.21 5.83
CA THR A 112 -2.97 11.86 5.38
C THR A 112 -3.06 10.89 6.55
N THR A 113 -3.27 9.61 6.25
CA THR A 113 -3.46 8.57 7.26
C THR A 113 -2.28 7.61 7.26
N LEU A 114 -1.76 7.32 8.44
CA LEU A 114 -0.72 6.32 8.65
C LEU A 114 -1.29 5.11 9.39
N GLY A 115 -1.38 3.97 8.68
CA GLY A 115 -1.71 2.66 9.24
C GLY A 115 -0.44 1.83 9.47
N GLY A 116 -0.22 0.82 8.66
CA GLY A 116 0.94 -0.09 8.77
C GLY A 116 2.30 0.45 8.35
N ASN A 117 2.41 1.69 7.89
CA ASN A 117 3.66 2.36 7.50
C ASN A 117 4.56 1.57 6.53
N ARG A 118 3.99 0.89 5.52
CA ARG A 118 4.75 0.11 4.51
C ARG A 118 4.52 0.58 3.07
N SER A 119 4.12 1.83 2.87
CA SER A 119 3.92 2.40 1.55
C SER A 119 5.25 2.68 0.85
N PHE A 120 5.48 2.09 -0.32
CA PHE A 120 6.65 2.37 -1.14
C PHE A 120 6.70 3.82 -1.64
N SER A 121 5.54 4.45 -1.81
CA SER A 121 5.41 5.85 -2.22
C SER A 121 5.28 6.82 -1.05
N SER A 122 5.43 6.35 0.20
CA SER A 122 5.30 7.14 1.44
C SER A 122 3.98 7.93 1.54
N MET A 123 2.90 7.42 0.96
CA MET A 123 1.59 8.09 0.93
C MET A 123 1.04 8.44 2.32
N GLY A 124 1.39 7.62 3.35
CA GLY A 124 1.02 7.88 4.74
C GLY A 124 1.68 9.13 5.35
N PHE A 125 2.66 9.71 4.67
CA PHE A 125 3.33 10.96 5.10
C PHE A 125 2.92 12.17 4.25
N GLY A 126 1.95 11.99 3.34
CA GLY A 126 1.52 13.02 2.42
C GLY A 126 2.39 13.10 1.16
N ARG A 127 1.84 13.75 0.14
CA ARG A 127 2.53 13.93 -1.13
C ARG A 127 3.46 15.14 -1.12
N ASN A 128 3.12 16.13 -0.31
CA ASN A 128 3.83 17.40 -0.18
C ASN A 128 4.00 17.74 1.30
N ASP A 129 4.91 18.67 1.58
CA ASP A 129 5.11 19.20 2.93
C ASP A 129 3.84 19.88 3.49
N GLY A 130 3.75 19.91 4.80
CA GLY A 130 2.71 20.61 5.54
C GLY A 130 1.42 19.83 5.79
N ALA A 131 1.37 18.52 5.53
CA ALA A 131 0.22 17.69 5.87
C ALA A 131 0.13 17.40 7.37
N LEU A 132 -1.10 17.21 7.88
CA LEU A 132 -1.35 16.55 9.15
C LEU A 132 -1.34 15.03 8.94
N ILE A 133 -0.52 14.32 9.69
CA ILE A 133 -0.54 12.85 9.70
C ILE A 133 -1.44 12.36 10.83
N VAL A 134 -2.47 11.60 10.50
CA VAL A 134 -3.28 10.86 11.48
C VAL A 134 -2.72 9.45 11.59
N ASN A 135 -1.94 9.19 12.63
CA ASN A 135 -1.34 7.89 12.89
C ASN A 135 -2.29 7.04 13.74
N LEU A 136 -2.82 5.98 13.15
CA LEU A 136 -3.86 5.13 13.75
C LEU A 136 -3.31 4.08 14.73
N LYS A 137 -2.03 4.12 15.12
CA LYS A 137 -1.37 3.06 15.91
C LYS A 137 -2.13 2.61 17.17
N ASN A 138 -2.93 3.52 17.77
CA ASN A 138 -3.69 3.24 18.99
C ASN A 138 -5.11 2.68 18.72
N LEU A 139 -5.59 2.72 17.46
CA LEU A 139 -6.94 2.29 17.07
C LEU A 139 -6.94 0.86 16.53
N LYS A 140 -6.25 -0.03 17.25
CA LYS A 140 -6.19 -1.45 16.89
C LYS A 140 -7.45 -2.18 17.34
N VAL A 141 -8.15 -2.77 16.37
CA VAL A 141 -9.36 -3.57 16.58
C VAL A 141 -9.15 -4.93 15.92
N LEU A 142 -9.54 -6.00 16.58
CA LEU A 142 -9.59 -7.37 16.07
C LEU A 142 -10.83 -8.02 16.67
N GLU A 143 -11.91 -8.12 15.90
CA GLU A 143 -13.19 -8.64 16.32
C GLU A 143 -13.72 -9.62 15.26
N TYR A 144 -14.30 -10.72 15.69
CA TYR A 144 -14.91 -11.70 14.79
C TYR A 144 -16.30 -12.07 15.25
N ASP A 145 -17.24 -11.96 14.34
CA ASP A 145 -18.62 -12.41 14.54
C ASP A 145 -18.80 -13.78 13.87
N GLU A 146 -18.94 -14.82 14.69
CA GLU A 146 -19.11 -16.20 14.23
C GLU A 146 -20.44 -16.42 13.49
N GLN A 147 -21.48 -15.65 13.80
CA GLN A 147 -22.79 -15.80 13.16
C GLN A 147 -22.78 -15.30 11.73
N THR A 148 -22.16 -14.14 11.51
CA THR A 148 -22.04 -13.53 10.18
C THR A 148 -20.76 -13.93 9.46
N GLN A 149 -19.82 -14.55 10.17
CA GLN A 149 -18.47 -14.88 9.69
C GLN A 149 -17.69 -13.65 9.20
N LEU A 150 -17.97 -12.49 9.79
CA LEU A 150 -17.29 -11.23 9.47
C LEU A 150 -16.17 -10.93 10.46
N PHE A 151 -15.01 -10.62 9.91
CA PHE A 151 -13.88 -10.13 10.66
C PHE A 151 -13.79 -8.60 10.56
N THR A 152 -13.83 -7.92 11.70
CA THR A 152 -13.64 -6.46 11.79
C THR A 152 -12.25 -6.15 12.31
N TYR A 153 -11.52 -5.30 11.60
CA TYR A 153 -10.19 -4.89 12.01
C TYR A 153 -9.95 -3.39 11.82
N GLY A 154 -9.12 -2.82 12.69
CA GLY A 154 -8.73 -1.42 12.65
C GLY A 154 -7.63 -1.12 11.62
N GLY A 155 -7.49 0.14 11.24
CA GLY A 155 -6.51 0.61 10.25
C GLY A 155 -5.05 0.23 10.49
N PRO A 156 -4.53 0.14 11.74
CA PRO A 156 -3.14 -0.20 12.00
C PRO A 156 -2.82 -1.71 12.03
N VAL A 157 -3.83 -2.58 11.95
CA VAL A 157 -3.64 -4.04 12.06
C VAL A 157 -2.74 -4.56 10.95
N MET A 158 -1.75 -5.37 11.32
CA MET A 158 -0.82 -6.04 10.39
C MET A 158 -1.38 -7.36 9.89
N ILE A 159 -0.90 -7.84 8.75
CA ILE A 159 -1.28 -9.14 8.17
C ILE A 159 -1.05 -10.27 9.17
N SER A 160 0.12 -10.29 9.85
CA SER A 160 0.42 -11.33 10.85
C SER A 160 -0.57 -11.35 12.01
N GLU A 161 -0.98 -10.18 12.46
CA GLU A 161 -1.94 -10.06 13.57
C GLU A 161 -3.32 -10.53 13.17
N ALA A 162 -3.81 -10.08 11.99
CA ALA A 162 -5.12 -10.49 11.47
C ALA A 162 -5.16 -12.00 11.18
N ALA A 163 -4.18 -12.52 10.46
CA ALA A 163 -4.11 -13.93 10.09
C ALA A 163 -3.92 -14.84 11.31
N GLY A 164 -3.03 -14.44 12.24
CA GLY A 164 -2.82 -15.16 13.50
C GLY A 164 -4.08 -15.20 14.36
N PHE A 165 -4.72 -14.04 14.58
CA PHE A 165 -5.96 -13.95 15.34
C PHE A 165 -7.06 -14.85 14.78
N MET A 166 -7.26 -14.83 13.47
CA MET A 166 -8.31 -15.63 12.83
C MET A 166 -7.99 -17.14 12.84
N TRP A 167 -6.72 -17.48 12.59
CA TRP A 167 -6.32 -18.88 12.57
C TRP A 167 -6.30 -19.53 13.94
N GLU A 168 -5.68 -18.89 14.92
CA GLU A 168 -5.47 -19.45 16.26
C GLU A 168 -6.79 -19.59 17.04
N ASN A 169 -7.72 -18.64 16.87
CA ASN A 169 -8.95 -18.62 17.64
C ASN A 169 -10.15 -19.28 16.93
N TYR A 170 -10.20 -19.21 15.59
CA TYR A 170 -11.42 -19.56 14.85
C TYR A 170 -11.18 -20.52 13.68
N GLN A 171 -9.93 -20.87 13.40
CA GLN A 171 -9.56 -21.74 12.26
C GLN A 171 -10.13 -21.21 10.92
N ARG A 172 -10.17 -19.89 10.77
CA ARG A 172 -10.66 -19.21 9.56
C ARG A 172 -9.49 -18.65 8.76
N ALA A 173 -9.63 -18.61 7.45
CA ALA A 173 -8.67 -18.01 6.54
C ALA A 173 -9.12 -16.61 6.11
N LEU A 174 -8.14 -15.78 5.75
CA LEU A 174 -8.35 -14.46 5.17
C LEU A 174 -7.61 -14.38 3.83
N PRO A 175 -8.16 -13.71 2.82
CA PRO A 175 -7.35 -13.26 1.71
C PRO A 175 -6.40 -12.17 2.23
N HIS A 176 -5.11 -12.31 1.99
CA HIS A 176 -4.11 -11.34 2.43
C HIS A 176 -2.82 -11.42 1.62
N GLY A 177 -1.98 -10.40 1.71
CA GLY A 177 -0.64 -10.39 1.15
C GLY A 177 0.31 -11.35 1.87
N ARG A 178 1.56 -11.44 1.40
CA ARG A 178 2.53 -12.43 1.89
C ARG A 178 3.46 -11.91 2.99
N CYS A 179 3.62 -10.61 3.11
CA CYS A 179 4.55 -10.01 4.08
C CYS A 179 3.83 -9.78 5.42
N PRO A 180 4.29 -10.40 6.52
CA PRO A 180 3.57 -10.38 7.80
C PRO A 180 3.45 -8.98 8.42
N ASP A 181 4.40 -8.11 8.16
CA ASP A 181 4.51 -6.75 8.71
C ASP A 181 3.93 -5.65 7.79
N VAL A 182 3.13 -6.02 6.79
CA VAL A 182 2.36 -5.08 5.97
C VAL A 182 0.99 -4.86 6.62
N GLY A 183 0.52 -3.60 6.63
CA GLY A 183 -0.77 -3.24 7.22
C GLY A 183 -1.95 -3.71 6.37
N MET A 184 -2.95 -4.28 7.01
CA MET A 184 -4.18 -4.77 6.37
C MET A 184 -4.98 -3.66 5.68
N ALA A 185 -4.95 -2.43 6.19
CA ALA A 185 -5.67 -1.30 5.56
C ALA A 185 -5.19 -1.01 4.14
N GLY A 186 -3.86 -1.01 3.92
CA GLY A 186 -3.30 -0.85 2.57
C GLY A 186 -3.63 -2.02 1.64
N VAL A 187 -3.69 -3.22 2.20
CA VAL A 187 -4.05 -4.46 1.48
C VAL A 187 -5.53 -4.48 1.11
N ALA A 188 -6.41 -3.92 1.95
CA ALA A 188 -7.85 -3.84 1.70
C ALA A 188 -8.22 -3.08 0.42
N ALA A 189 -7.38 -2.14 -0.01
CA ALA A 189 -7.63 -1.36 -1.22
C ALA A 189 -7.38 -2.12 -2.53
N SER A 190 -6.52 -3.17 -2.52
CA SER A 190 -6.14 -3.88 -3.76
C SER A 190 -5.31 -5.15 -3.53
N GLY A 191 -5.15 -5.59 -2.27
CA GLY A 191 -4.20 -6.63 -1.92
C GLY A 191 -4.56 -8.01 -2.48
N PHE A 192 -3.54 -8.75 -2.89
CA PHE A 192 -3.67 -10.13 -3.33
C PHE A 192 -2.59 -11.03 -2.67
N GLY A 193 -2.85 -12.31 -2.65
CA GLY A 193 -1.96 -13.31 -2.08
C GLY A 193 -2.23 -14.70 -2.61
N THR A 194 -1.77 -15.70 -1.87
CA THR A 194 -1.88 -17.12 -2.30
C THR A 194 -3.31 -17.61 -2.46
N LEU A 195 -4.24 -17.09 -1.66
CA LEU A 195 -5.65 -17.48 -1.72
C LEU A 195 -6.46 -16.71 -2.79
N SER A 196 -5.89 -15.66 -3.38
CA SER A 196 -6.66 -14.78 -4.26
C SER A 196 -7.11 -15.45 -5.56
N ARG A 197 -6.47 -16.53 -6.00
CA ARG A 197 -6.92 -17.27 -7.18
C ARG A 197 -8.24 -17.99 -6.93
N ALA A 198 -8.41 -18.55 -5.73
CA ALA A 198 -9.62 -19.25 -5.35
C ALA A 198 -10.70 -18.32 -4.79
N SER A 199 -10.32 -17.24 -4.13
CA SER A 199 -11.22 -16.47 -3.26
C SER A 199 -11.29 -14.98 -3.59
N GLY A 200 -10.69 -14.55 -4.70
CA GLY A 200 -10.62 -13.14 -5.05
C GLY A 200 -9.53 -12.38 -4.26
N THR A 201 -9.44 -11.09 -4.51
CA THR A 201 -8.54 -10.19 -3.79
C THR A 201 -9.08 -9.87 -2.40
N VAL A 202 -8.28 -9.19 -1.56
CA VAL A 202 -8.77 -8.69 -0.27
C VAL A 202 -9.94 -7.74 -0.49
N LEU A 203 -9.84 -6.88 -1.51
CA LEU A 203 -10.88 -5.92 -1.89
C LEU A 203 -12.23 -6.58 -2.18
N ASP A 204 -12.23 -7.73 -2.86
CA ASP A 204 -13.45 -8.47 -3.20
C ASP A 204 -14.17 -8.99 -1.95
N ASN A 205 -13.44 -9.18 -0.86
CA ASN A 205 -13.96 -9.70 0.40
C ASN A 205 -14.25 -8.60 1.44
N VAL A 206 -13.96 -7.33 1.14
CA VAL A 206 -14.37 -6.19 1.99
C VAL A 206 -15.86 -5.96 1.78
N VAL A 207 -16.65 -6.15 2.84
CA VAL A 207 -18.12 -6.03 2.82
C VAL A 207 -18.64 -4.78 3.52
N GLY A 208 -17.79 -4.08 4.26
CA GLY A 208 -18.15 -2.82 4.91
C GLY A 208 -16.94 -2.09 5.46
N VAL A 209 -17.11 -0.81 5.72
CA VAL A 209 -16.08 0.07 6.29
C VAL A 209 -16.71 1.09 7.24
N ARG A 210 -15.91 1.58 8.18
CA ARG A 210 -16.22 2.74 9.01
C ARG A 210 -15.21 3.83 8.71
N VAL A 211 -15.69 5.01 8.32
CA VAL A 211 -14.86 6.08 7.75
C VAL A 211 -15.14 7.40 8.43
N ALA A 212 -14.09 8.12 8.83
CA ALA A 212 -14.16 9.52 9.21
C ALA A 212 -13.92 10.39 7.97
N LEU A 213 -14.90 11.18 7.59
CA LEU A 213 -14.88 12.10 6.45
C LEU A 213 -14.10 13.37 6.77
N ALA A 214 -13.74 14.15 5.76
CA ALA A 214 -12.93 15.34 5.90
C ALA A 214 -13.53 16.43 6.85
N ASN A 215 -14.85 16.44 7.02
CA ASN A 215 -15.55 17.32 7.97
C ASN A 215 -15.61 16.76 9.40
N GLY A 216 -15.01 15.60 9.65
CA GLY A 216 -15.04 14.90 10.94
C GLY A 216 -16.25 13.99 11.14
N THR A 217 -17.24 13.97 10.24
CA THR A 217 -18.37 13.04 10.36
C THR A 217 -17.89 11.59 10.20
N ILE A 218 -18.32 10.71 11.12
CA ILE A 218 -18.03 9.28 11.06
C ILE A 218 -19.25 8.55 10.53
N VAL A 219 -19.06 7.74 9.51
CA VAL A 219 -20.12 6.96 8.86
C VAL A 219 -19.73 5.50 8.71
N ASP A 220 -20.71 4.62 8.81
CA ASP A 220 -20.61 3.24 8.33
C ASP A 220 -21.04 3.20 6.87
N ALA A 221 -20.39 2.35 6.07
CA ALA A 221 -20.66 2.24 4.65
C ALA A 221 -20.54 0.78 4.19
N ASP A 222 -21.57 0.31 3.49
CA ASP A 222 -21.63 -1.00 2.88
C ASP A 222 -22.45 -0.98 1.58
N ALA A 223 -22.85 -2.13 1.06
CA ALA A 223 -23.63 -2.20 -0.17
C ALA A 223 -25.04 -1.55 -0.06
N ASN A 224 -25.58 -1.39 1.15
CA ASN A 224 -26.94 -0.90 1.42
C ASN A 224 -26.95 0.49 2.05
N GLU A 225 -25.89 0.86 2.80
CA GLU A 225 -25.76 2.12 3.50
C GLU A 225 -24.52 2.87 3.01
N ASN A 226 -24.67 4.16 2.65
CA ASN A 226 -23.59 4.99 2.09
C ASN A 226 -22.81 4.26 0.99
N SER A 227 -23.52 3.65 0.06
CA SER A 227 -22.98 2.72 -0.95
C SER A 227 -21.98 3.39 -1.92
N ASP A 228 -22.08 4.68 -2.12
CA ASP A 228 -21.13 5.51 -2.88
C ASP A 228 -19.77 5.63 -2.17
N ILE A 229 -19.78 5.83 -0.84
CA ILE A 229 -18.57 5.84 0.00
C ILE A 229 -17.95 4.44 0.00
N TYR A 230 -18.76 3.40 0.19
CA TYR A 230 -18.29 2.01 0.15
C TYR A 230 -17.63 1.67 -1.19
N TRP A 231 -18.27 2.04 -2.30
CA TRP A 231 -17.70 1.84 -3.63
C TRP A 231 -16.36 2.58 -3.80
N ALA A 232 -16.31 3.85 -3.38
CA ALA A 232 -15.12 4.68 -3.52
C ALA A 232 -13.94 4.20 -2.65
N VAL A 233 -14.20 3.74 -1.41
CA VAL A 233 -13.16 3.20 -0.53
C VAL A 233 -12.54 1.94 -1.10
N ARG A 234 -13.30 1.14 -1.83
CA ARG A 234 -12.82 -0.06 -2.52
C ARG A 234 -11.96 0.26 -3.74
N GLY A 235 -10.87 0.98 -3.55
CA GLY A 235 -9.89 1.36 -4.58
C GLY A 235 -9.29 2.74 -4.37
N ALA A 236 -10.05 3.69 -3.80
CA ALA A 236 -9.62 5.07 -3.59
C ALA A 236 -9.66 5.51 -2.11
N ALA A 237 -9.56 4.57 -1.16
CA ALA A 237 -9.69 4.81 0.29
C ALA A 237 -8.91 6.04 0.77
N SER A 238 -7.67 6.22 0.33
CA SER A 238 -6.80 7.33 0.71
C SER A 238 -7.30 8.71 0.27
N SER A 239 -8.30 8.78 -0.61
CA SER A 239 -8.86 10.02 -1.15
C SER A 239 -10.24 10.35 -0.59
N ILE A 240 -10.86 9.41 0.16
CA ILE A 240 -12.23 9.55 0.66
C ILE A 240 -12.26 10.04 2.10
N GLY A 241 -11.38 9.52 2.95
CA GLY A 241 -11.33 9.86 4.36
C GLY A 241 -10.34 8.98 5.12
N VAL A 242 -10.45 9.00 6.44
CA VAL A 242 -9.70 8.12 7.32
C VAL A 242 -10.53 6.86 7.59
N VAL A 243 -10.13 5.73 6.99
CA VAL A 243 -10.82 4.47 7.26
C VAL A 243 -10.40 3.94 8.62
N LEU A 244 -11.33 3.91 9.55
CA LEU A 244 -11.14 3.51 10.94
C LEU A 244 -11.20 2.00 11.09
N ARG A 245 -12.19 1.36 10.43
CA ARG A 245 -12.41 -0.09 10.48
C ARG A 245 -12.78 -0.63 9.11
N PHE A 246 -12.40 -1.88 8.88
CA PHE A 246 -12.81 -2.68 7.73
C PHE A 246 -13.57 -3.90 8.24
N LYS A 247 -14.64 -4.28 7.53
CA LYS A 247 -15.33 -5.56 7.70
C LYS A 247 -15.01 -6.45 6.52
N LEU A 248 -14.46 -7.63 6.80
CA LEU A 248 -13.99 -8.58 5.81
C LEU A 248 -14.74 -9.90 5.94
N GLN A 249 -15.26 -10.43 4.83
CA GLN A 249 -15.77 -11.79 4.80
C GLN A 249 -14.61 -12.76 4.98
N THR A 250 -14.72 -13.65 5.97
CA THR A 250 -13.73 -14.70 6.18
C THR A 250 -14.00 -15.92 5.30
N LEU A 251 -12.97 -16.74 5.13
CA LEU A 251 -13.00 -17.91 4.29
C LEU A 251 -12.85 -19.18 5.13
N GLU A 252 -13.46 -20.26 4.69
CA GLU A 252 -13.04 -21.58 5.15
C GLU A 252 -11.69 -21.92 4.54
N PRO A 253 -10.74 -22.41 5.33
CA PRO A 253 -9.46 -22.81 4.77
C PRO A 253 -9.65 -24.01 3.84
N PRO A 254 -9.07 -24.01 2.64
CA PRO A 254 -9.21 -25.13 1.71
C PRO A 254 -8.58 -26.43 2.23
N SER A 255 -7.69 -26.33 3.19
CA SER A 255 -7.04 -27.45 3.87
C SER A 255 -6.40 -26.99 5.19
N GLN A 256 -6.32 -27.90 6.16
CA GLN A 256 -5.54 -27.70 7.40
C GLN A 256 -4.03 -27.84 7.15
N THR A 257 -3.63 -28.38 6.01
CA THR A 257 -2.24 -28.61 5.65
C THR A 257 -1.89 -27.83 4.38
N VAL A 258 -0.82 -27.07 4.43
CA VAL A 258 -0.26 -26.34 3.29
C VAL A 258 1.10 -26.91 2.94
N PHE A 259 1.29 -27.28 1.69
CA PHE A 259 2.57 -27.71 1.16
C PHE A 259 3.30 -26.49 0.57
N ASN A 260 4.49 -26.20 1.09
CA ASN A 260 5.39 -25.19 0.54
C ASN A 260 6.67 -25.89 0.09
N TYR A 261 6.94 -25.86 -1.20
CA TYR A 261 8.15 -26.44 -1.76
C TYR A 261 8.81 -25.50 -2.75
N THR A 262 10.12 -25.64 -2.90
CA THR A 262 10.90 -24.89 -3.89
C THR A 262 11.63 -25.88 -4.77
N ILE A 263 11.44 -25.75 -6.07
CA ILE A 263 12.25 -26.47 -7.06
C ILE A 263 13.24 -25.46 -7.64
N THR A 264 14.52 -25.76 -7.49
CA THR A 264 15.59 -24.94 -8.05
C THR A 264 16.21 -25.71 -9.21
N PHE A 265 16.16 -25.14 -10.38
CA PHE A 265 16.93 -25.61 -11.54
C PHE A 265 18.23 -24.82 -11.54
N GLU A 266 19.33 -25.46 -11.18
CA GLU A 266 20.64 -24.85 -11.34
C GLU A 266 20.94 -24.77 -12.84
N ALA A 267 21.09 -23.56 -13.36
CA ALA A 267 21.63 -23.38 -14.70
C ALA A 267 23.07 -23.90 -14.67
N ASN A 268 23.32 -25.04 -15.29
CA ASN A 268 24.69 -25.45 -15.60
C ASN A 268 25.34 -24.30 -16.38
N TYR A 269 26.64 -24.12 -16.22
CA TYR A 269 27.44 -23.14 -16.99
C TYR A 269 27.27 -23.27 -18.51
N THR A 270 26.61 -24.35 -18.96
CA THR A 270 26.27 -24.67 -20.35
C THR A 270 24.83 -24.26 -20.73
N ALA A 271 24.00 -23.79 -19.79
CA ALA A 271 22.65 -23.39 -20.12
C ALA A 271 22.68 -22.16 -21.02
N THR A 272 22.05 -22.25 -22.15
CA THR A 272 21.94 -21.18 -23.14
C THR A 272 20.81 -20.24 -22.77
N GLN A 273 20.76 -19.05 -23.37
CA GLN A 273 19.61 -18.15 -23.25
C GLN A 273 18.31 -18.86 -23.71
N GLN A 274 18.39 -19.73 -24.69
CA GLN A 274 17.26 -20.49 -25.21
C GLN A 274 16.70 -21.45 -24.15
N ASP A 275 17.54 -22.14 -23.38
CA ASP A 275 17.09 -23.03 -22.31
C ASP A 275 16.24 -22.30 -21.26
N ASN A 276 16.64 -21.07 -20.95
CA ASN A 276 15.86 -20.22 -20.03
C ASN A 276 14.50 -19.78 -20.63
N VAL A 277 14.48 -19.47 -21.92
CA VAL A 277 13.25 -19.15 -22.66
C VAL A 277 12.32 -20.35 -22.70
N ASP A 278 12.84 -21.54 -23.01
CA ASP A 278 12.06 -22.77 -23.06
C ASP A 278 11.46 -23.15 -21.70
N ALA A 279 12.21 -22.95 -20.63
CA ALA A 279 11.71 -23.13 -19.26
C ALA A 279 10.56 -22.16 -18.92
N LEU A 280 10.66 -20.90 -19.35
CA LEU A 280 9.61 -19.91 -19.19
C LEU A 280 8.36 -20.26 -19.98
N ILE A 281 8.52 -20.66 -21.24
CA ILE A 281 7.42 -21.10 -22.13
C ILE A 281 6.75 -22.35 -21.55
N GLY A 282 7.54 -23.34 -21.10
CA GLY A 282 7.01 -24.51 -20.42
C GLY A 282 6.18 -24.19 -19.19
N THR A 283 6.66 -23.28 -18.35
CA THR A 283 5.91 -22.78 -17.18
C THR A 283 4.62 -22.08 -17.58
N GLN A 284 4.64 -21.24 -18.63
CA GLN A 284 3.46 -20.57 -19.15
C GLN A 284 2.45 -21.58 -19.71
N THR A 285 2.90 -22.55 -20.47
CA THR A 285 2.04 -23.61 -21.03
C THR A 285 1.35 -24.40 -19.94
N TRP A 286 2.11 -24.78 -18.91
CA TRP A 286 1.52 -25.44 -17.75
C TRP A 286 0.53 -24.52 -17.00
N ALA A 287 0.84 -23.24 -16.81
CA ALA A 287 -0.05 -22.29 -16.14
C ALA A 287 -1.38 -22.08 -16.88
N GLN A 288 -1.42 -22.34 -18.17
CA GLN A 288 -2.63 -22.28 -19.01
C GLN A 288 -3.35 -23.63 -19.15
N SER A 289 -2.78 -24.70 -18.61
CA SER A 289 -3.38 -26.03 -18.66
C SER A 289 -4.47 -26.24 -17.60
N ALA A 290 -5.28 -27.29 -17.79
CA ALA A 290 -6.28 -27.70 -16.82
C ALA A 290 -5.69 -28.23 -15.48
N ASP A 291 -4.39 -28.59 -15.48
CA ASP A 291 -3.71 -29.06 -14.26
C ASP A 291 -3.40 -27.93 -13.27
N ASN A 292 -3.49 -26.67 -13.71
CA ASN A 292 -3.29 -25.49 -12.90
C ASN A 292 -4.61 -25.09 -12.21
N ASN A 293 -4.87 -25.63 -11.03
CA ASN A 293 -6.07 -25.34 -10.25
C ASN A 293 -5.90 -24.11 -9.33
N ASP A 294 -7.00 -23.64 -8.76
CA ASP A 294 -7.07 -22.41 -7.95
C ASP A 294 -6.36 -22.51 -6.60
N LEU A 295 -6.12 -23.71 -6.10
CA LEU A 295 -5.44 -23.97 -4.83
C LEU A 295 -3.92 -23.94 -4.96
N LEU A 296 -3.40 -23.81 -6.18
CA LEU A 296 -1.97 -23.78 -6.45
C LEU A 296 -1.48 -22.35 -6.65
N SER A 297 -0.46 -21.96 -5.88
CA SER A 297 0.23 -20.69 -6.07
C SER A 297 1.69 -20.95 -6.44
N ILE A 298 2.08 -20.50 -7.63
CA ILE A 298 3.46 -20.64 -8.11
C ILE A 298 4.13 -19.28 -8.17
N ARG A 299 5.37 -19.24 -7.67
CA ARG A 299 6.26 -18.12 -7.85
C ARG A 299 7.45 -18.56 -8.70
N PHE A 300 7.59 -17.93 -9.83
CA PHE A 300 8.76 -18.10 -10.69
C PHE A 300 9.75 -16.97 -10.47
N GLY A 301 11.04 -17.27 -10.45
CA GLY A 301 12.09 -16.26 -10.31
C GLY A 301 13.36 -16.67 -11.06
N ILE A 302 13.95 -15.72 -11.77
CA ILE A 302 15.27 -15.86 -12.38
C ILE A 302 16.25 -15.10 -11.48
N LYS A 303 17.31 -15.80 -11.05
CA LYS A 303 18.39 -15.19 -10.26
C LYS A 303 19.67 -15.17 -11.08
N THR A 304 20.43 -14.08 -11.00
CA THR A 304 21.78 -14.02 -11.55
C THR A 304 22.75 -14.76 -10.63
N SER A 305 23.87 -15.24 -11.14
CA SER A 305 24.90 -15.96 -10.37
C SER A 305 25.42 -15.19 -9.15
N SER A 306 25.39 -13.87 -9.19
CA SER A 306 25.76 -13.01 -8.05
C SER A 306 24.72 -12.99 -6.92
N GLN A 307 23.53 -13.53 -7.14
CA GLN A 307 22.43 -13.59 -6.16
C GLN A 307 22.18 -15.00 -5.61
N LEU A 308 22.99 -15.99 -6.04
CA LEU A 308 22.94 -17.32 -5.44
C LEU A 308 23.49 -17.22 -4.02
N PRO A 309 22.79 -17.74 -3.02
CA PRO A 309 23.35 -17.81 -1.69
C PRO A 309 24.63 -18.64 -1.74
N SER A 310 25.71 -18.13 -1.17
CA SER A 310 26.90 -18.98 -0.90
C SER A 310 26.39 -20.23 -0.18
N THR A 311 26.91 -21.37 -0.54
CA THR A 311 26.55 -22.71 -0.05
C THR A 311 26.69 -22.81 1.48
N ALA A 312 25.80 -22.19 2.22
CA ALA A 312 25.60 -22.49 3.63
C ALA A 312 24.55 -23.61 3.71
N PRO A 313 24.84 -24.70 4.42
CA PRO A 313 23.88 -25.80 4.58
C PRO A 313 22.60 -25.28 5.22
N PRO A 314 21.43 -25.86 4.89
CA PRO A 314 20.17 -25.44 5.50
C PRO A 314 20.25 -25.61 7.01
N ARG A 315 19.99 -24.51 7.75
CA ARG A 315 19.78 -24.62 9.20
C ARG A 315 18.55 -25.47 9.40
N SER A 316 18.71 -26.64 10.00
CA SER A 316 17.60 -27.44 10.48
C SER A 316 16.86 -26.64 11.56
N THR A 317 15.69 -26.13 11.25
CA THR A 317 14.74 -25.70 12.26
C THR A 317 13.83 -26.86 12.58
N THR A 318 14.27 -27.70 13.52
CA THR A 318 13.37 -28.50 14.33
C THR A 318 12.70 -27.58 15.34
N ARG A 319 11.44 -27.29 15.13
CA ARG A 319 10.40 -27.07 16.16
C ARG A 319 9.03 -27.34 15.58
#